data_c6bfbbc60a93d1134ca8850d36c169f2
#
_entry.id   c6bfbbc60a93d1134ca8850d36c169f2
#
_cell.length_a   1.000
_cell.length_b   1.000
_cell.length_c   1.000
_cell.angle_alpha   90.00
_cell.angle_beta   90.00
_cell.angle_gamma   90.00
#
_symmetry.space_group_name_H-M   'P 1'
#
loop_
_entity.id
_entity.type
_entity.pdbx_description
1 polymer ?
#
loop_
_entity_poly.entity_id
_entity_poly.type
_entity_poly.pdbx_seq_one_letter_code
_entity_poly.pdbx_strand_id
1 'polypeptide(L)'
;FNDVLTTVAVLLSALIEWGTGWRVDGYIGLLIALYILFSGIMMIRTFINELLGARPTEAEIREMEDRLDRYPTILGYHDLLVHNYGPKNRFASVHIEVNESWSLSQAHEVIDAIEHDFQRNLQVELVCHLDPVPIQNKQYRQLREKVRQIVETIDPELRMLDFRIHEKQF
;
A
#
# COMPACT_ATOMS: atom_id res chain seq x y z
N PHE A 1 20.36 18.37 -14.62
CA PHE A 1 21.48 18.54 -13.65
C PHE A 1 22.66 17.63 -14.01
N ASN A 2 22.40 16.34 -14.30
CA ASN A 2 23.45 15.37 -14.66
C ASN A 2 24.25 15.78 -15.90
N ASP A 3 23.61 16.30 -16.94
CA ASP A 3 24.26 16.73 -18.17
C ASP A 3 25.22 17.91 -17.94
N VAL A 4 24.84 18.85 -17.07
CA VAL A 4 25.71 19.95 -16.67
C VAL A 4 26.96 19.46 -15.95
N LEU A 5 26.74 18.50 -14.99
CA LEU A 5 27.84 17.94 -14.20
C LEU A 5 28.85 17.17 -15.09
N THR A 6 28.35 16.37 -16.03
CA THR A 6 29.21 15.64 -16.98
C THR A 6 29.97 16.59 -17.91
N THR A 7 29.30 17.61 -18.43
CA THR A 7 29.93 18.61 -19.30
C THR A 7 31.03 19.39 -18.57
N VAL A 8 30.78 19.79 -17.32
CA VAL A 8 31.81 20.48 -16.49
C VAL A 8 32.99 19.56 -16.21
N ALA A 9 32.72 18.27 -15.88
CA ALA A 9 33.81 17.31 -15.63
C ALA A 9 34.70 17.09 -16.87
N VAL A 10 34.10 16.98 -18.07
CA VAL A 10 34.85 16.88 -19.34
C VAL A 10 35.66 18.14 -19.62
N LEU A 11 35.07 19.33 -19.41
CA LEU A 11 35.78 20.59 -19.57
C LEU A 11 36.98 20.70 -18.62
N LEU A 12 36.79 20.32 -17.35
CA LEU A 12 37.90 20.33 -16.37
C LEU A 12 38.99 19.34 -16.76
N SER A 13 38.67 18.14 -17.27
CA SER A 13 39.67 17.18 -17.74
C SER A 13 40.53 17.77 -18.90
N ALA A 14 39.87 18.42 -19.85
CA ALA A 14 40.56 19.07 -20.97
C ALA A 14 41.48 20.22 -20.52
N LEU A 15 41.06 21.04 -19.55
CA LEU A 15 41.88 22.10 -18.95
C LEU A 15 43.09 21.55 -18.21
N ILE A 16 42.95 20.45 -17.48
CA ILE A 16 44.06 19.77 -16.77
C ILE A 16 45.07 19.24 -17.80
N GLU A 17 44.62 18.55 -18.85
CA GLU A 17 45.49 18.05 -19.91
C GLU A 17 46.24 19.18 -20.62
N TRP A 18 45.55 20.27 -20.93
CA TRP A 18 46.18 21.44 -21.56
C TRP A 18 47.25 22.12 -20.69
N GLY A 19 46.98 22.21 -19.36
CA GLY A 19 47.90 22.88 -18.43
C GLY A 19 49.07 22.02 -17.95
N THR A 20 48.86 20.71 -17.80
CA THR A 20 49.84 19.80 -17.18
C THR A 20 50.44 18.78 -18.15
N GLY A 21 49.82 18.54 -19.32
CA GLY A 21 50.15 17.48 -20.24
C GLY A 21 49.77 16.07 -19.76
N TRP A 22 49.09 15.97 -18.64
CA TRP A 22 48.62 14.68 -18.10
C TRP A 22 47.34 14.25 -18.77
N ARG A 23 47.32 13.05 -19.33
CA ARG A 23 46.13 12.44 -19.95
C ARG A 23 45.23 11.84 -18.90
N VAL A 24 44.35 12.65 -18.32
CA VAL A 24 43.38 12.24 -17.29
C VAL A 24 42.00 11.99 -17.85
N ASP A 25 41.74 12.34 -19.10
CA ASP A 25 40.48 12.25 -19.83
C ASP A 25 39.87 10.83 -19.76
N GLY A 26 40.67 9.78 -19.97
CA GLY A 26 40.22 8.38 -19.92
C GLY A 26 39.72 7.97 -18.55
N TYR A 27 40.36 8.42 -17.47
CA TYR A 27 39.92 8.12 -16.10
C TYR A 27 38.64 8.86 -15.74
N ILE A 28 38.56 10.15 -16.09
CA ILE A 28 37.35 10.95 -15.86
C ILE A 28 36.19 10.42 -16.70
N GLY A 29 36.45 10.06 -17.96
CA GLY A 29 35.45 9.44 -18.83
C GLY A 29 34.92 8.13 -18.26
N LEU A 30 35.77 7.26 -17.70
CA LEU A 30 35.36 6.02 -17.03
C LEU A 30 34.48 6.29 -15.80
N LEU A 31 34.87 7.27 -14.96
CA LEU A 31 34.08 7.66 -13.80
C LEU A 31 32.69 8.18 -14.19
N ILE A 32 32.64 9.03 -15.22
CA ILE A 32 31.38 9.55 -15.76
C ILE A 32 30.52 8.41 -16.29
N ALA A 33 31.09 7.47 -17.05
CA ALA A 33 30.37 6.33 -17.59
C ALA A 33 29.79 5.45 -16.50
N LEU A 34 30.55 5.16 -15.43
CA LEU A 34 30.06 4.41 -14.27
C LEU A 34 28.95 5.15 -13.52
N TYR A 35 29.07 6.47 -13.37
CA TYR A 35 28.04 7.30 -12.77
C TYR A 35 26.74 7.29 -13.58
N ILE A 36 26.83 7.42 -14.91
CA ILE A 36 25.65 7.38 -15.80
C ILE A 36 25.00 5.99 -15.73
N LEU A 37 25.78 4.92 -15.75
CA LEU A 37 25.28 3.56 -15.63
C LEU A 37 24.53 3.36 -14.31
N PHE A 38 25.13 3.78 -13.21
CA PHE A 38 24.50 3.70 -11.88
C PHE A 38 23.21 4.50 -11.81
N SER A 39 23.22 5.74 -12.30
CA SER A 39 22.05 6.61 -12.34
C SER A 39 20.93 6.01 -13.20
N GLY A 40 21.27 5.43 -14.35
CA GLY A 40 20.33 4.72 -15.22
C GLY A 40 19.68 3.51 -14.52
N ILE A 41 20.46 2.69 -13.83
CA ILE A 41 19.93 1.55 -13.06
C ILE A 41 18.99 2.03 -11.95
N MET A 42 19.35 3.08 -11.23
CA MET A 42 18.49 3.65 -10.18
C MET A 42 17.19 4.20 -10.76
N MET A 43 17.24 4.87 -11.91
CA MET A 43 16.05 5.36 -12.61
C MET A 43 15.13 4.21 -13.02
N ILE A 44 15.66 3.15 -13.61
CA ILE A 44 14.86 1.95 -13.98
C ILE A 44 14.21 1.36 -12.76
N ARG A 45 14.91 1.21 -11.63
CA ARG A 45 14.34 0.71 -10.38
C ARG A 45 13.18 1.58 -9.88
N THR A 46 13.34 2.90 -9.94
CA THR A 46 12.28 3.84 -9.55
C THR A 46 11.05 3.66 -10.43
N PHE A 47 11.22 3.62 -11.75
CA PHE A 47 10.10 3.36 -12.68
C PHE A 47 9.41 2.02 -12.46
N ILE A 48 10.17 0.95 -12.22
CA ILE A 48 9.60 -0.36 -11.93
C ILE A 48 8.75 -0.28 -10.66
N ASN A 49 9.23 0.34 -9.59
CA ASN A 49 8.49 0.50 -8.34
C ASN A 49 7.21 1.33 -8.54
N GLU A 50 7.26 2.40 -9.32
CA GLU A 50 6.08 3.21 -9.65
C GLU A 50 5.05 2.43 -10.48
N LEU A 51 5.50 1.61 -11.42
CA LEU A 51 4.61 0.79 -12.26
C LEU A 51 4.00 -0.39 -11.51
N LEU A 52 4.73 -1.00 -10.59
CA LEU A 52 4.26 -2.11 -9.78
C LEU A 52 3.42 -1.68 -8.56
N GLY A 53 3.42 -0.39 -8.25
CA GLY A 53 2.87 0.15 -7.02
C GLY A 53 3.87 0.06 -5.87
N ALA A 54 4.29 1.19 -5.35
CA ALA A 54 5.18 1.22 -4.19
C ALA A 54 4.47 0.64 -2.96
N ARG A 55 5.20 -0.16 -2.18
CA ARG A 55 4.67 -0.70 -0.93
C ARG A 55 4.34 0.44 0.03
N PRO A 56 3.15 0.47 0.63
CA PRO A 56 2.81 1.45 1.65
C PRO A 56 3.73 1.32 2.87
N THR A 57 3.96 2.42 3.53
CA THR A 57 4.66 2.42 4.82
C THR A 57 3.73 1.93 5.93
N GLU A 58 4.29 1.41 7.02
CA GLU A 58 3.50 1.02 8.19
C GLU A 58 2.70 2.18 8.78
N ALA A 59 3.23 3.40 8.70
CA ALA A 59 2.54 4.61 9.18
C ALA A 59 1.29 4.90 8.33
N GLU A 60 1.37 4.75 7.01
CA GLU A 60 0.23 4.91 6.11
C GLU A 60 -0.85 3.86 6.35
N ILE A 61 -0.46 2.61 6.58
CA ILE A 61 -1.40 1.53 6.91
C ILE A 61 -2.11 1.85 8.22
N ARG A 62 -1.36 2.20 9.28
CA ARG A 62 -1.94 2.55 10.59
C ARG A 62 -2.90 3.75 10.51
N GLU A 63 -2.56 4.77 9.73
CA GLU A 63 -3.45 5.93 9.52
C GLU A 63 -4.79 5.52 8.91
N MET A 64 -4.78 4.57 7.97
CA MET A 64 -5.99 4.02 7.35
C MET A 64 -6.78 3.15 8.33
N GLU A 65 -6.10 2.29 9.10
CA GLU A 65 -6.72 1.47 10.15
C GLU A 65 -7.36 2.34 11.24
N ASP A 66 -6.63 3.32 11.78
CA ASP A 66 -7.14 4.29 12.76
C ASP A 66 -8.37 5.05 12.23
N ARG A 67 -8.44 5.24 10.93
CA ARG A 67 -9.58 5.89 10.29
C ARG A 67 -10.79 4.97 10.21
N LEU A 68 -10.60 3.71 9.85
CA LEU A 68 -11.64 2.69 9.83
C LEU A 68 -12.21 2.44 11.24
N ASP A 69 -11.36 2.43 12.26
CA ASP A 69 -11.75 2.24 13.66
C ASP A 69 -12.69 3.34 14.20
N ARG A 70 -12.78 4.49 13.52
CA ARG A 70 -13.70 5.58 13.89
C ARG A 70 -15.15 5.33 13.47
N TYR A 71 -15.42 4.26 12.73
CA TYR A 71 -16.77 3.91 12.27
C TYR A 71 -17.40 2.82 13.15
N PRO A 72 -18.13 3.19 14.24
CA PRO A 72 -18.72 2.23 15.16
C PRO A 72 -19.88 1.44 14.54
N THR A 73 -20.30 1.82 13.35
CA THR A 73 -21.39 1.18 12.62
C THR A 73 -20.96 -0.09 11.91
N ILE A 74 -19.68 -0.23 11.56
CA ILE A 74 -19.15 -1.46 10.99
C ILE A 74 -18.81 -2.46 12.09
N LEU A 75 -18.86 -3.75 11.79
CA LEU A 75 -18.55 -4.83 12.74
C LEU A 75 -17.06 -5.14 12.79
N GLY A 76 -16.35 -4.88 11.71
CA GLY A 76 -14.93 -5.09 11.53
C GLY A 76 -14.51 -4.84 10.11
N TYR A 77 -13.22 -4.99 9.87
CA TYR A 77 -12.64 -4.92 8.53
C TYR A 77 -11.44 -5.86 8.44
N HIS A 78 -11.11 -6.28 7.24
CA HIS A 78 -9.93 -7.13 6.95
C HIS A 78 -9.46 -6.94 5.50
N ASP A 79 -8.32 -7.54 5.18
CA ASP A 79 -7.74 -7.54 3.83
C ASP A 79 -7.55 -6.12 3.25
N LEU A 80 -7.07 -5.18 4.09
CA LEU A 80 -6.69 -3.85 3.62
C LEU A 80 -5.47 -3.95 2.69
N LEU A 81 -5.70 -3.77 1.40
CA LEU A 81 -4.67 -3.75 0.37
C LEU A 81 -4.47 -2.32 -0.12
N VAL A 82 -3.23 -1.87 -0.18
CA VAL A 82 -2.89 -0.50 -0.60
C VAL A 82 -1.88 -0.53 -1.73
N HIS A 83 -2.15 0.23 -2.78
CA HIS A 83 -1.31 0.38 -3.95
C HIS A 83 -0.98 1.85 -4.19
N ASN A 84 0.31 2.19 -4.21
CA ASN A 84 0.80 3.54 -4.46
C ASN A 84 1.39 3.63 -5.86
N TYR A 85 0.73 4.35 -6.76
CA TYR A 85 1.20 4.66 -8.12
C TYR A 85 1.69 6.11 -8.23
N GLY A 86 2.38 6.60 -7.21
CA GLY A 86 2.84 7.97 -7.09
C GLY A 86 2.00 8.82 -6.12
N PRO A 87 2.44 10.05 -5.83
CA PRO A 87 1.93 10.85 -4.70
C PRO A 87 0.46 11.28 -4.81
N LYS A 88 -0.16 11.15 -5.98
CA LYS A 88 -1.57 11.51 -6.22
C LYS A 88 -2.46 10.35 -6.65
N ASN A 89 -1.90 9.16 -6.78
CA ASN A 89 -2.60 7.98 -7.30
C ASN A 89 -2.47 6.84 -6.29
N ARG A 90 -3.18 6.96 -5.19
CA ARG A 90 -3.23 5.97 -4.11
C ARG A 90 -4.58 5.28 -4.15
N PHE A 91 -4.55 3.96 -4.30
CA PHE A 91 -5.73 3.10 -4.31
C PHE A 91 -5.67 2.13 -3.14
N ALA A 92 -6.80 1.88 -2.52
CA ALA A 92 -6.90 0.85 -1.52
C ALA A 92 -8.19 0.05 -1.70
N SER A 93 -8.16 -1.20 -1.27
CA SER A 93 -9.35 -2.01 -1.12
C SER A 93 -9.39 -2.61 0.27
N VAL A 94 -10.61 -2.78 0.82
CA VAL A 94 -10.82 -3.34 2.15
C VAL A 94 -12.14 -4.10 2.19
N HIS A 95 -12.17 -5.18 2.94
CA HIS A 95 -13.41 -5.88 3.27
C HIS A 95 -14.00 -5.28 4.54
N ILE A 96 -15.27 -4.90 4.49
CA ILE A 96 -16.02 -4.29 5.60
C ILE A 96 -17.10 -5.25 6.06
N GLU A 97 -16.97 -5.74 7.30
CA GLU A 97 -17.99 -6.57 7.93
C GLU A 97 -19.19 -5.72 8.38
N VAL A 98 -20.37 -6.05 7.89
CA VAL A 98 -21.63 -5.36 8.24
C VAL A 98 -22.68 -6.35 8.71
N ASN A 99 -23.70 -5.86 9.41
CA ASN A 99 -24.82 -6.71 9.83
C ASN A 99 -25.62 -7.17 8.60
N GLU A 100 -25.80 -8.49 8.41
CA GLU A 100 -26.59 -9.05 7.30
C GLU A 100 -28.04 -8.56 7.25
N SER A 101 -28.58 -8.07 8.39
CA SER A 101 -29.95 -7.55 8.46
C SER A 101 -30.10 -6.15 7.85
N TRP A 102 -29.01 -5.50 7.49
CA TRP A 102 -29.09 -4.19 6.85
C TRP A 102 -29.67 -4.31 5.44
N SER A 103 -30.45 -3.32 5.07
CA SER A 103 -30.83 -3.17 3.66
C SER A 103 -29.60 -2.78 2.83
N LEU A 104 -29.63 -3.10 1.55
CA LEU A 104 -28.57 -2.68 0.62
C LEU A 104 -28.34 -1.17 0.66
N SER A 105 -29.43 -0.39 0.81
CA SER A 105 -29.35 1.08 0.90
C SER A 105 -28.58 1.54 2.15
N GLN A 106 -28.86 0.93 3.31
CA GLN A 106 -28.16 1.26 4.56
C GLN A 106 -26.66 0.90 4.47
N ALA A 107 -26.36 -0.27 3.94
CA ALA A 107 -25.00 -0.69 3.76
C ALA A 107 -24.24 0.27 2.80
N HIS A 108 -24.87 0.64 1.69
CA HIS A 108 -24.29 1.55 0.71
C HIS A 108 -24.01 2.94 1.31
N GLU A 109 -24.93 3.51 2.09
CA GLU A 109 -24.72 4.82 2.74
C GLU A 109 -23.48 4.84 3.65
N VAL A 110 -23.25 3.77 4.40
CA VAL A 110 -22.07 3.65 5.27
C VAL A 110 -20.78 3.52 4.46
N ILE A 111 -20.79 2.69 3.42
CA ILE A 111 -19.63 2.51 2.53
C ILE A 111 -19.30 3.81 1.83
N ASP A 112 -20.27 4.48 1.24
CA ASP A 112 -20.09 5.75 0.54
C ASP A 112 -19.49 6.82 1.47
N ALA A 113 -19.92 6.86 2.72
CA ALA A 113 -19.36 7.76 3.72
C ALA A 113 -17.88 7.46 4.03
N ILE A 114 -17.51 6.16 4.12
CA ILE A 114 -16.13 5.73 4.35
C ILE A 114 -15.26 6.07 3.14
N GLU A 115 -15.69 5.72 1.93
CA GLU A 115 -14.96 5.98 0.69
C GLU A 115 -14.73 7.48 0.47
N HIS A 116 -15.75 8.31 0.67
CA HIS A 116 -15.64 9.78 0.60
C HIS A 116 -14.71 10.35 1.68
N ASP A 117 -14.72 9.79 2.88
CA ASP A 117 -13.84 10.22 3.96
C ASP A 117 -12.37 9.94 3.63
N PHE A 118 -12.06 8.76 3.10
CA PHE A 118 -10.71 8.39 2.65
C PHE A 118 -10.23 9.28 1.52
N GLN A 119 -11.10 9.54 0.54
CA GLN A 119 -10.78 10.42 -0.58
C GLN A 119 -10.46 11.85 -0.11
N ARG A 120 -11.27 12.41 0.80
CA ARG A 120 -11.11 13.79 1.25
C ARG A 120 -9.94 14.00 2.20
N ASN A 121 -9.74 13.09 3.13
CA ASN A 121 -8.79 13.27 4.24
C ASN A 121 -7.47 12.57 4.05
N LEU A 122 -7.44 11.45 3.31
CA LEU A 122 -6.22 10.67 3.05
C LEU A 122 -5.76 10.75 1.59
N GLN A 123 -6.58 11.30 0.70
CA GLN A 123 -6.32 11.30 -0.75
C GLN A 123 -6.10 9.89 -1.31
N VAL A 124 -6.87 8.93 -0.81
CA VAL A 124 -6.87 7.52 -1.21
C VAL A 124 -8.21 7.20 -1.84
N GLU A 125 -8.19 6.65 -3.04
CA GLU A 125 -9.36 6.04 -3.67
C GLU A 125 -9.57 4.65 -3.04
N LEU A 126 -10.52 4.57 -2.11
CA LEU A 126 -10.85 3.34 -1.41
C LEU A 126 -12.02 2.64 -2.11
N VAL A 127 -11.90 1.33 -2.25
CA VAL A 127 -12.99 0.44 -2.67
C VAL A 127 -13.31 -0.50 -1.53
N CYS A 128 -14.54 -0.43 -1.03
CA CYS A 128 -15.01 -1.29 0.05
C CYS A 128 -15.80 -2.48 -0.49
N HIS A 129 -15.37 -3.69 -0.13
CA HIS A 129 -16.15 -4.90 -0.35
C HIS A 129 -16.99 -5.20 0.89
N LEU A 130 -18.29 -5.39 0.69
CA LEU A 130 -19.22 -5.68 1.80
C LEU A 130 -19.23 -7.16 2.13
N ASP A 131 -18.97 -7.48 3.40
CA ASP A 131 -19.10 -8.82 3.97
C ASP A 131 -20.23 -8.86 5.00
N PRO A 132 -21.41 -9.38 4.63
CA PRO A 132 -22.53 -9.48 5.55
C PRO A 132 -22.31 -10.59 6.59
N VAL A 133 -22.40 -10.22 7.88
CA VAL A 133 -22.19 -11.13 9.01
C VAL A 133 -23.51 -11.41 9.73
N PRO A 134 -23.89 -12.69 9.92
CA PRO A 134 -25.15 -13.10 10.57
C PRO A 134 -25.07 -13.02 12.10
N ILE A 135 -24.85 -11.82 12.63
CA ILE A 135 -24.66 -11.60 14.07
C ILE A 135 -25.91 -11.95 14.91
N GLN A 136 -27.09 -11.98 14.31
CA GLN A 136 -28.32 -12.38 15.00
C GLN A 136 -28.46 -13.90 15.10
N ASN A 137 -27.77 -14.65 14.28
CA ASN A 137 -27.82 -16.13 14.33
C ASN A 137 -27.04 -16.65 15.56
N LYS A 138 -27.77 -17.29 16.47
CA LYS A 138 -27.22 -17.82 17.73
C LYS A 138 -26.15 -18.90 17.49
N GLN A 139 -26.38 -19.77 16.53
CA GLN A 139 -25.44 -20.84 16.17
C GLN A 139 -24.13 -20.28 15.61
N TYR A 140 -24.22 -19.28 14.71
CA TYR A 140 -23.08 -18.56 14.18
C TYR A 140 -22.23 -17.95 15.30
N ARG A 141 -22.86 -17.19 16.21
CA ARG A 141 -22.14 -16.55 17.32
C ARG A 141 -21.44 -17.55 18.23
N GLN A 142 -22.12 -18.66 18.56
CA GLN A 142 -21.53 -19.68 19.41
C GLN A 142 -20.35 -20.40 18.77
N LEU A 143 -20.43 -20.67 17.47
CA LEU A 143 -19.37 -21.34 16.74
C LEU A 143 -18.18 -20.37 16.51
N ARG A 144 -18.46 -19.14 16.12
CA ARG A 144 -17.43 -18.08 15.98
C ARG A 144 -16.65 -17.91 17.27
N GLU A 145 -17.34 -17.81 18.40
CA GLU A 145 -16.70 -17.64 19.71
C GLU A 145 -15.84 -18.85 20.10
N LYS A 146 -16.31 -20.07 19.85
CA LYS A 146 -15.51 -21.28 20.10
C LYS A 146 -14.24 -21.32 19.25
N VAL A 147 -14.35 -20.99 17.97
CA VAL A 147 -13.19 -20.96 17.06
C VAL A 147 -12.22 -19.86 17.48
N ARG A 148 -12.72 -18.68 17.85
CA ARG A 148 -11.89 -17.58 18.35
C ARG A 148 -11.07 -18.01 19.57
N GLN A 149 -11.69 -18.66 20.56
CA GLN A 149 -11.00 -19.16 21.75
C GLN A 149 -9.93 -20.20 21.42
N ILE A 150 -10.18 -21.07 20.44
CA ILE A 150 -9.18 -22.05 19.98
C ILE A 150 -7.99 -21.33 19.35
N VAL A 151 -8.24 -20.37 18.47
CA VAL A 151 -7.18 -19.58 17.80
C VAL A 151 -6.32 -18.83 18.82
N GLU A 152 -6.95 -18.13 19.77
CA GLU A 152 -6.25 -17.41 20.84
C GLU A 152 -5.45 -18.33 21.78
N THR A 153 -5.89 -19.60 21.93
CA THR A 153 -5.14 -20.60 22.72
C THR A 153 -3.89 -21.08 21.99
N ILE A 154 -3.91 -21.08 20.65
CA ILE A 154 -2.76 -21.46 19.83
C ILE A 154 -1.70 -20.35 19.86
N ASP A 155 -2.15 -19.12 19.58
CA ASP A 155 -1.29 -17.93 19.61
C ASP A 155 -2.17 -16.68 19.85
N PRO A 156 -1.93 -15.94 20.95
CA PRO A 156 -2.69 -14.73 21.28
C PRO A 156 -2.54 -13.57 20.26
N GLU A 157 -1.52 -13.62 19.41
CA GLU A 157 -1.32 -12.61 18.36
C GLU A 157 -2.15 -12.89 17.09
N LEU A 158 -2.68 -14.13 16.97
CA LEU A 158 -3.51 -14.49 15.83
C LEU A 158 -4.90 -13.86 15.95
N ARG A 159 -5.34 -13.30 14.84
CA ARG A 159 -6.71 -12.78 14.68
C ARG A 159 -7.49 -13.67 13.73
N MET A 160 -8.72 -13.99 14.11
CA MET A 160 -9.65 -14.68 13.22
C MET A 160 -10.39 -13.67 12.35
N LEU A 161 -10.18 -13.75 11.04
CA LEU A 161 -10.81 -12.91 10.03
C LEU A 161 -11.76 -13.76 9.17
N ASP A 162 -12.77 -13.14 8.59
CA ASP A 162 -13.69 -13.73 7.60
C ASP A 162 -14.27 -15.11 8.00
N PHE A 163 -14.85 -15.18 9.19
CA PHE A 163 -15.48 -16.42 9.65
C PHE A 163 -16.80 -16.69 8.93
N ARG A 164 -16.86 -17.77 8.12
CA ARG A 164 -18.07 -18.16 7.36
C ARG A 164 -18.46 -19.61 7.65
N ILE A 165 -19.77 -19.86 7.74
CA ILE A 165 -20.32 -21.21 7.86
C ILE A 165 -20.93 -21.58 6.51
N HIS A 166 -20.36 -22.60 5.85
CA HIS A 166 -20.96 -23.18 4.66
C HIS A 166 -21.71 -24.47 5.03
N GLU A 167 -23.02 -24.46 4.94
CA GLU A 167 -23.79 -25.70 4.98
C GLU A 167 -23.50 -26.49 3.69
N LYS A 168 -22.92 -27.69 3.84
CA LYS A 168 -22.82 -28.61 2.70
C LYS A 168 -24.24 -29.01 2.31
N GLN A 169 -24.70 -28.55 1.16
CA GLN A 169 -25.83 -29.19 0.48
C GLN A 169 -25.32 -30.54 -0.03
N PHE A 170 -25.78 -31.64 0.59
CA PHE A 170 -25.60 -33.00 0.12
C PHE A 170 -26.67 -33.32 -0.92
#